data_4dca6cf030789303c7fa107ff0e4b6fe
#
_entry.id   4dca6cf030789303c7fa107ff0e4b6fe
#
_cell.length_a   1.000
_cell.length_b   1.000
_cell.length_c   1.000
_cell.angle_alpha   90.00
_cell.angle_beta   90.00
_cell.angle_gamma   90.00
#
_symmetry.space_group_name_H-M   'P 1'
#
loop_
_entity.id
_entity.type
_entity.pdbx_description
1 polymer ?
#
loop_
_entity_poly.entity_id
_entity_poly.type
_entity_poly.pdbx_seq_one_letter_code
_entity_poly.pdbx_strand_id
1 'polypeptide(L)'
;VKYAPRVSDPKRAGGALLDITIYPITYAYRLWGYPVKIESSGTIENGIDYGEDVMLTFENGLTARISASIVDMKGLEKMTISGEKGKIQASFYHATNQVTYKKNIFHKEVFKGPGPRINSYLDEFDAVAEDIRAGRLESKMVPLQATSDVMHILDRVRKQIGLEYTELE
;
A
#
# COMPACT_ATOMS: atom_id res chain seq x y z
N VAL A 1 1.77 13.64 18.72
CA VAL A 1 1.43 12.21 18.62
C VAL A 1 2.69 11.43 18.93
N LYS A 2 2.63 10.49 19.87
CA LYS A 2 3.79 9.66 20.23
C LYS A 2 3.77 8.47 19.27
N TYR A 3 4.56 8.52 18.22
CA TYR A 3 4.74 7.39 17.27
C TYR A 3 5.39 6.21 17.97
N ALA A 4 5.16 5.01 17.44
CA ALA A 4 5.95 3.86 17.84
C ALA A 4 7.45 4.21 17.64
N PRO A 5 8.33 3.92 18.61
CA PRO A 5 9.74 4.28 18.53
C PRO A 5 10.43 3.86 17.25
N ARG A 6 9.96 2.76 16.63
CA ARG A 6 10.48 2.27 15.35
C ARG A 6 10.23 3.25 14.19
N VAL A 7 9.03 3.84 14.13
CA VAL A 7 8.63 4.72 13.01
C VAL A 7 9.34 6.07 13.04
N SER A 8 9.80 6.50 14.21
CA SER A 8 10.52 7.77 14.39
C SER A 8 12.04 7.65 14.48
N ASP A 9 12.59 6.46 14.24
CA ASP A 9 14.01 6.18 14.39
C ASP A 9 14.66 5.98 12.99
N PRO A 10 15.52 6.91 12.53
CA PRO A 10 16.21 6.79 11.25
C PRO A 10 17.15 5.57 11.20
N LYS A 11 17.70 5.12 12.35
CA LYS A 11 18.53 3.91 12.44
C LYS A 11 17.75 2.62 12.19
N ARG A 12 16.42 2.68 12.14
CA ARG A 12 15.53 1.56 11.90
C ARG A 12 14.75 1.70 10.61
N ALA A 13 15.22 2.55 9.69
CA ALA A 13 14.48 2.93 8.48
C ALA A 13 13.04 3.34 8.81
N GLY A 14 12.88 4.21 9.83
CA GLY A 14 11.59 4.78 10.20
C GLY A 14 11.05 5.68 9.09
N GLY A 15 9.80 6.09 9.26
CA GLY A 15 9.12 6.96 8.31
C GLY A 15 7.86 6.32 7.71
N ALA A 16 7.21 7.05 6.81
CA ALA A 16 5.95 6.64 6.20
C ALA A 16 6.15 5.65 5.05
N LEU A 17 7.20 5.80 4.26
CA LEU A 17 7.42 5.07 3.00
C LEU A 17 7.38 3.55 3.20
N LEU A 18 8.16 3.02 4.15
CA LEU A 18 8.28 1.59 4.41
C LEU A 18 7.24 1.06 5.39
N ASP A 19 6.53 1.94 6.11
CA ASP A 19 5.55 1.52 7.13
C ASP A 19 4.10 1.62 6.65
N ILE A 20 3.77 2.65 5.86
CA ILE A 20 2.40 2.95 5.43
C ILE A 20 2.28 2.96 3.91
N THR A 21 3.17 3.64 3.20
CA THR A 21 3.08 3.84 1.75
C THR A 21 3.28 2.56 0.95
N ILE A 22 4.00 1.60 1.51
CA ILE A 22 4.15 0.26 0.94
C ILE A 22 2.81 -0.42 0.65
N TYR A 23 1.79 -0.26 1.51
CA TYR A 23 0.50 -0.93 1.35
C TYR A 23 -0.24 -0.48 0.08
N PRO A 24 -0.54 0.82 -0.15
CA PRO A 24 -1.22 1.25 -1.37
C PRO A 24 -0.37 1.02 -2.63
N ILE A 25 0.96 1.09 -2.56
CA ILE A 25 1.85 0.72 -3.68
C ILE A 25 1.68 -0.75 -4.02
N THR A 26 1.70 -1.63 -3.03
CA THR A 26 1.48 -3.07 -3.22
C THR A 26 0.11 -3.36 -3.83
N TYR A 27 -0.95 -2.68 -3.38
CA TYR A 27 -2.28 -2.81 -3.97
C TYR A 27 -2.30 -2.38 -5.44
N ALA A 28 -1.70 -1.23 -5.76
CA ALA A 28 -1.63 -0.75 -7.14
C ALA A 28 -0.85 -1.72 -8.04
N TYR A 29 0.31 -2.20 -7.56
CA TYR A 29 1.11 -3.20 -8.27
C TYR A 29 0.31 -4.50 -8.51
N ARG A 30 -0.39 -5.01 -7.51
CA ARG A 30 -1.16 -6.24 -7.64
C ARG A 30 -2.33 -6.14 -8.61
N LEU A 31 -2.93 -4.95 -8.73
CA LEU A 31 -4.07 -4.72 -9.63
C LEU A 31 -3.65 -4.43 -11.07
N TRP A 32 -2.50 -3.77 -11.27
CA TRP A 32 -2.13 -3.22 -12.57
C TRP A 32 -0.70 -3.51 -13.03
N GLY A 33 0.08 -4.24 -12.23
CA GLY A 33 1.47 -4.59 -12.53
C GLY A 33 2.46 -3.48 -12.21
N TYR A 34 3.64 -3.56 -12.82
CA TYR A 34 4.72 -2.60 -12.62
C TYR A 34 4.43 -1.27 -13.34
N PRO A 35 4.56 -0.10 -12.69
CA PRO A 35 4.29 1.18 -13.31
C PRO A 35 5.39 1.56 -14.30
N VAL A 36 5.01 2.12 -15.46
CA VAL A 36 5.95 2.64 -16.46
C VAL A 36 6.53 4.00 -16.06
N LYS A 37 5.83 4.76 -15.21
CA LYS A 37 6.29 6.05 -14.68
C LYS A 37 5.96 6.16 -13.21
N ILE A 38 6.90 6.71 -12.43
CA ILE A 38 6.76 7.02 -11.01
C ILE A 38 7.19 8.46 -10.81
N GLU A 39 6.35 9.25 -10.18
CA GLU A 39 6.61 10.63 -9.76
C GLU A 39 6.26 10.74 -8.28
N SER A 40 7.13 11.35 -7.48
CA SER A 40 6.91 11.46 -6.05
C SER A 40 7.50 12.73 -5.48
N SER A 41 6.88 13.22 -4.42
CA SER A 41 7.38 14.25 -3.52
C SER A 41 7.12 13.84 -2.08
N GLY A 42 7.92 14.30 -1.14
CA GLY A 42 7.79 13.95 0.26
C GLY A 42 8.40 14.99 1.18
N THR A 43 8.08 14.87 2.46
CA THR A 43 8.63 15.71 3.52
C THR A 43 9.56 14.89 4.39
N ILE A 44 10.83 15.27 4.45
CA ILE A 44 11.84 14.61 5.27
C ILE A 44 12.24 15.53 6.40
N GLU A 45 12.22 15.03 7.62
CA GLU A 45 12.71 15.71 8.81
C GLU A 45 13.44 14.71 9.71
N ASN A 46 14.57 15.12 10.27
CA ASN A 46 15.38 14.30 11.19
C ASN A 46 15.77 12.91 10.62
N GLY A 47 16.01 12.83 9.29
CA GLY A 47 16.44 11.61 8.62
C GLY A 47 15.34 10.56 8.38
N ILE A 48 14.06 10.92 8.56
CA ILE A 48 12.91 10.11 8.21
C ILE A 48 11.91 10.90 7.35
N ASP A 49 11.13 10.20 6.57
CA ASP A 49 10.03 10.75 5.79
C ASP A 49 8.75 10.82 6.63
N TYR A 50 8.14 11.99 6.71
CA TYR A 50 6.88 12.21 7.42
C TYR A 50 5.66 11.91 6.56
N GLY A 51 5.82 11.89 5.26
CA GLY A 51 4.79 11.55 4.31
C GLY A 51 5.17 11.82 2.88
N GLU A 52 4.48 11.16 1.95
CA GLU A 52 4.69 11.26 0.51
C GLU A 52 3.37 11.38 -0.26
N ASP A 53 3.49 12.06 -1.39
CA ASP A 53 2.59 11.97 -2.53
C ASP A 53 3.29 11.21 -3.65
N VAL A 54 2.67 10.13 -4.12
CA VAL A 54 3.19 9.27 -5.20
C VAL A 54 2.17 9.16 -6.31
N MET A 55 2.60 9.37 -7.55
CA MET A 55 1.84 9.14 -8.76
C MET A 55 2.47 8.00 -9.55
N LEU A 56 1.73 6.93 -9.72
CA LEU A 56 2.09 5.78 -10.57
C LEU A 56 1.30 5.87 -11.86
N THR A 57 1.98 5.72 -13.01
CA THR A 57 1.34 5.60 -14.32
C THR A 57 1.61 4.20 -14.87
N PHE A 58 0.59 3.53 -15.39
CA PHE A 58 0.68 2.18 -15.94
C PHE A 58 0.60 2.20 -17.47
N GLU A 59 1.02 1.12 -18.12
CA GLU A 59 1.14 1.00 -19.57
C GLU A 59 -0.18 1.31 -20.32
N ASN A 60 -1.31 0.95 -19.73
CA ASN A 60 -2.65 1.23 -20.28
C ASN A 60 -3.15 2.67 -20.04
N GLY A 61 -2.30 3.56 -19.54
CA GLY A 61 -2.64 4.96 -19.23
C GLY A 61 -3.40 5.16 -17.91
N LEU A 62 -3.68 4.10 -17.16
CA LEU A 62 -4.24 4.21 -15.82
C LEU A 62 -3.25 4.86 -14.87
N THR A 63 -3.75 5.64 -13.92
CA THR A 63 -2.92 6.27 -12.88
C THR A 63 -3.40 5.89 -11.49
N ALA A 64 -2.47 5.73 -10.55
CA ALA A 64 -2.75 5.61 -9.13
C ALA A 64 -2.08 6.77 -8.39
N ARG A 65 -2.90 7.56 -7.68
CA ARG A 65 -2.39 8.60 -6.76
C ARG A 65 -2.47 8.07 -5.34
N ILE A 66 -1.35 8.12 -4.66
CA ILE A 66 -1.16 7.68 -3.29
C ILE A 66 -0.70 8.89 -2.47
N SER A 67 -1.32 9.09 -1.32
CA SER A 67 -0.88 10.08 -0.34
C SER A 67 -0.87 9.39 1.03
N ALA A 68 0.24 9.44 1.71
CA ALA A 68 0.45 8.82 3.01
C ALA A 68 1.19 9.79 3.95
N SER A 69 0.94 9.68 5.25
CA SER A 69 1.62 10.49 6.26
C SER A 69 1.57 9.81 7.62
N ILE A 70 2.69 9.85 8.35
CA ILE A 70 2.73 9.42 9.74
C ILE A 70 2.31 10.53 10.72
N VAL A 71 2.20 11.77 10.29
CA VAL A 71 1.83 12.92 11.13
C VAL A 71 0.36 13.33 11.00
N ASP A 72 -0.24 13.11 9.84
CA ASP A 72 -1.65 13.41 9.62
C ASP A 72 -2.52 12.17 9.81
N MET A 73 -2.86 11.91 11.07
CA MET A 73 -3.75 10.80 11.45
C MET A 73 -5.24 11.08 11.19
N LYS A 74 -5.59 12.23 10.61
CA LYS A 74 -6.99 12.58 10.27
C LYS A 74 -7.49 11.81 9.05
N GLY A 75 -6.60 11.28 8.25
CA GLY A 75 -6.92 10.44 7.12
C GLY A 75 -7.36 9.06 7.56
N LEU A 76 -8.65 8.80 7.49
CA LEU A 76 -9.10 7.42 7.45
C LEU A 76 -8.51 6.79 6.19
N GLU A 77 -7.86 5.64 6.33
CA GLU A 77 -7.38 4.87 5.19
C GLU A 77 -8.52 4.61 4.21
N LYS A 78 -8.43 5.22 3.05
CA LYS A 78 -9.45 5.11 2.00
C LYS A 78 -8.80 4.76 0.68
N MET A 79 -9.42 3.81 -0.01
CA MET A 79 -9.10 3.51 -1.40
C MET A 79 -10.33 3.82 -2.25
N THR A 80 -10.12 4.49 -3.38
CA THR A 80 -11.14 4.71 -4.40
C THR A 80 -10.57 4.36 -5.76
N ILE A 81 -11.22 3.44 -6.45
CA ILE A 81 -10.94 3.11 -7.85
C ILE A 81 -12.07 3.72 -8.67
N SER A 82 -11.74 4.60 -9.61
CA SER A 82 -12.69 5.27 -10.48
C SER A 82 -12.52 4.80 -11.92
N GLY A 83 -13.62 4.50 -12.59
CA GLY A 83 -13.66 4.12 -13.99
C GLY A 83 -14.94 4.61 -14.66
N GLU A 84 -15.07 4.40 -15.95
CA GLU A 84 -16.24 4.81 -16.74
C GLU A 84 -17.55 4.22 -16.22
N LYS A 85 -17.51 3.00 -15.68
CA LYS A 85 -18.69 2.27 -15.20
C LYS A 85 -19.05 2.58 -13.74
N GLY A 86 -18.29 3.42 -13.05
CA GLY A 86 -18.57 3.78 -11.66
C GLY A 86 -17.32 3.82 -10.78
N LYS A 87 -17.53 3.74 -9.46
CA LYS A 87 -16.46 3.83 -8.45
C LYS A 87 -16.54 2.67 -7.48
N ILE A 88 -15.38 2.12 -7.13
CA ILE A 88 -15.21 1.16 -6.05
C ILE A 88 -14.54 1.89 -4.89
N GLN A 89 -15.07 1.71 -3.68
CA GLN A 89 -14.55 2.35 -2.48
C GLN A 89 -14.36 1.32 -1.37
N ALA A 90 -13.22 1.40 -0.71
CA ALA A 90 -12.92 0.66 0.52
C ALA A 90 -12.39 1.63 1.58
N SER A 91 -12.81 1.44 2.83
CA SER A 91 -12.24 2.11 4.00
C SER A 91 -11.41 1.10 4.77
N PHE A 92 -10.30 1.55 5.34
CA PHE A 92 -9.34 0.67 6.02
C PHE A 92 -8.94 -0.51 5.12
N TYR A 93 -8.46 -0.18 3.93
CA TYR A 93 -8.23 -1.16 2.87
C TYR A 93 -7.27 -2.29 3.26
N HIS A 94 -6.36 -2.07 4.21
CA HIS A 94 -5.43 -3.11 4.70
C HIS A 94 -6.14 -4.23 5.49
N ALA A 95 -7.33 -3.98 6.03
CA ALA A 95 -8.09 -4.94 6.82
C ALA A 95 -9.61 -4.82 6.56
N THR A 96 -10.01 -4.42 5.36
CA THR A 96 -11.43 -4.26 5.04
C THR A 96 -12.09 -5.61 4.78
N ASN A 97 -13.29 -5.77 5.31
CA ASN A 97 -14.19 -6.86 4.95
C ASN A 97 -15.38 -6.38 4.10
N GLN A 98 -15.35 -5.11 3.66
CA GLN A 98 -16.44 -4.53 2.90
C GLN A 98 -15.94 -3.60 1.81
N VAL A 99 -16.46 -3.80 0.61
CA VAL A 99 -16.20 -2.94 -0.55
C VAL A 99 -17.54 -2.43 -1.07
N THR A 100 -17.60 -1.16 -1.43
CA THR A 100 -18.78 -0.53 -2.00
C THR A 100 -18.54 -0.20 -3.46
N TYR A 101 -19.39 -0.69 -4.35
CA TYR A 101 -19.48 -0.25 -5.73
C TYR A 101 -20.62 0.76 -5.89
N LYS A 102 -20.34 1.88 -6.54
CA LYS A 102 -21.31 2.92 -6.89
C LYS A 102 -21.29 3.15 -8.39
N LYS A 103 -22.34 2.74 -9.08
CA LYS A 103 -22.52 3.01 -10.52
C LYS A 103 -22.91 4.47 -10.77
N ASN A 104 -23.81 5.00 -9.94
CA ASN A 104 -24.28 6.40 -9.94
C ASN A 104 -24.85 6.74 -8.55
N ILE A 105 -25.51 7.90 -8.42
CA ILE A 105 -26.10 8.35 -7.14
C ILE A 105 -27.23 7.47 -6.63
N PHE A 106 -27.90 6.72 -7.53
CA PHE A 106 -29.05 5.88 -7.20
C PHE A 106 -28.71 4.39 -7.08
N HIS A 107 -27.56 3.95 -7.62
CA HIS A 107 -27.18 2.56 -7.64
C HIS A 107 -25.90 2.31 -6.86
N LYS A 108 -26.06 1.65 -5.72
CA LYS A 108 -24.97 1.27 -4.80
C LYS A 108 -25.11 -0.20 -4.43
N GLU A 109 -24.02 -0.93 -4.57
CA GLU A 109 -23.90 -2.33 -4.13
C GLU A 109 -22.82 -2.41 -3.05
N VAL A 110 -23.03 -3.29 -2.06
CA VAL A 110 -22.08 -3.52 -0.99
C VAL A 110 -21.71 -5.00 -0.97
N PHE A 111 -20.44 -5.27 -1.19
CA PHE A 111 -19.87 -6.60 -1.12
C PHE A 111 -19.21 -6.76 0.25
N LYS A 112 -19.58 -7.82 0.98
CA LYS A 112 -19.01 -8.16 2.27
C LYS A 112 -18.23 -9.45 2.16
N GLY A 113 -17.00 -9.45 2.66
CA GLY A 113 -16.19 -10.64 2.84
C GLY A 113 -16.64 -11.46 4.06
N PRO A 114 -16.17 -12.69 4.17
CA PRO A 114 -16.43 -13.52 5.32
C PRO A 114 -15.71 -12.97 6.57
N GLY A 115 -16.40 -12.99 7.69
CA GLY A 115 -15.83 -12.71 8.99
C GLY A 115 -15.66 -11.24 9.38
N PRO A 116 -15.36 -10.99 10.64
CA PRO A 116 -15.05 -9.67 11.13
C PRO A 116 -13.64 -9.24 10.68
N ARG A 117 -13.45 -7.93 10.53
CA ARG A 117 -12.19 -7.29 10.14
C ARG A 117 -10.96 -7.73 10.95
N ILE A 118 -11.16 -8.09 12.22
CA ILE A 118 -10.08 -8.54 13.12
C ILE A 118 -9.44 -9.87 12.67
N ASN A 119 -10.07 -10.60 11.76
CA ASN A 119 -9.60 -11.90 11.29
C ASN A 119 -8.68 -11.82 10.05
N SER A 120 -8.30 -10.62 9.59
CA SER A 120 -7.43 -10.48 8.40
C SER A 120 -6.09 -11.22 8.54
N TYR A 121 -5.52 -11.28 9.74
CA TYR A 121 -4.30 -12.06 10.00
C TYR A 121 -4.51 -13.58 9.91
N LEU A 122 -5.72 -14.08 10.18
CA LEU A 122 -6.00 -15.50 10.05
C LEU A 122 -5.95 -15.94 8.58
N ASP A 123 -6.44 -15.11 7.68
CA ASP A 123 -6.38 -15.39 6.24
C ASP A 123 -4.92 -15.48 5.75
N GLU A 124 -4.03 -14.64 6.29
CA GLU A 124 -2.60 -14.67 6.00
C GLU A 124 -1.96 -15.98 6.50
N PHE A 125 -2.21 -16.37 7.75
CA PHE A 125 -1.68 -17.62 8.31
C PHE A 125 -2.23 -18.85 7.60
N ASP A 126 -3.50 -18.85 7.22
CA ASP A 126 -4.10 -19.96 6.48
C ASP A 126 -3.48 -20.09 5.09
N ALA A 127 -3.25 -18.98 4.38
CA ALA A 127 -2.60 -18.99 3.08
C ALA A 127 -1.16 -19.53 3.17
N VAL A 128 -0.37 -19.09 4.15
CA VAL A 128 0.99 -19.59 4.38
C VAL A 128 0.97 -21.08 4.73
N ALA A 129 0.05 -21.52 5.62
CA ALA A 129 -0.07 -22.91 6.00
C ALA A 129 -0.42 -23.81 4.79
N GLU A 130 -1.28 -23.32 3.90
CA GLU A 130 -1.62 -24.02 2.65
C GLU A 130 -0.41 -24.11 1.70
N ASP A 131 0.35 -23.03 1.57
CA ASP A 131 1.56 -23.02 0.74
C ASP A 131 2.59 -24.04 1.25
N ILE A 132 2.83 -24.08 2.56
CA ILE A 132 3.75 -25.05 3.20
C ILE A 132 3.26 -26.49 2.98
N ARG A 133 1.98 -26.80 3.22
CA ARG A 133 1.41 -28.14 3.02
C ARG A 133 1.52 -28.61 1.57
N ALA A 134 1.44 -27.67 0.64
CA ALA A 134 1.59 -27.94 -0.79
C ALA A 134 3.06 -28.01 -1.27
N GLY A 135 4.04 -27.86 -0.37
CA GLY A 135 5.47 -27.85 -0.70
C GLY A 135 5.89 -26.66 -1.54
N ARG A 136 5.16 -25.57 -1.53
CA ARG A 136 5.53 -24.36 -2.26
C ARG A 136 6.65 -23.60 -1.53
N LEU A 137 7.60 -23.07 -2.29
CA LEU A 137 8.73 -22.28 -1.76
C LEU A 137 8.42 -20.79 -1.69
N GLU A 138 7.32 -20.37 -2.30
CA GLU A 138 6.83 -18.99 -2.26
C GLU A 138 5.29 -18.97 -2.29
N SER A 139 4.72 -17.85 -1.88
CA SER A 139 3.28 -17.67 -1.91
C SER A 139 2.77 -17.42 -3.33
N LYS A 140 1.67 -18.09 -3.69
CA LYS A 140 0.93 -17.76 -4.93
C LYS A 140 0.30 -16.36 -4.87
N MET A 141 -0.04 -15.92 -3.67
CA MET A 141 -0.68 -14.62 -3.46
C MET A 141 0.31 -13.48 -3.54
N VAL A 142 1.53 -13.66 -3.01
CA VAL A 142 2.61 -12.68 -3.04
C VAL A 142 3.90 -13.40 -3.40
N PRO A 143 4.17 -13.64 -4.69
CA PRO A 143 5.43 -14.24 -5.15
C PRO A 143 6.62 -13.36 -4.78
N LEU A 144 7.81 -13.96 -4.64
CA LEU A 144 9.05 -13.24 -4.33
C LEU A 144 9.34 -12.11 -5.34
N GLN A 145 9.01 -12.32 -6.61
CA GLN A 145 9.13 -11.27 -7.64
C GLN A 145 8.27 -10.05 -7.31
N ALA A 146 7.04 -10.24 -6.82
CA ALA A 146 6.17 -9.13 -6.43
C ALA A 146 6.78 -8.30 -5.28
N THR A 147 7.40 -8.96 -4.31
CA THR A 147 8.11 -8.28 -3.22
C THR A 147 9.29 -7.47 -3.78
N SER A 148 10.10 -8.08 -4.64
CA SER A 148 11.23 -7.40 -5.30
C SER A 148 10.78 -6.19 -6.10
N ASP A 149 9.72 -6.32 -6.91
CA ASP A 149 9.20 -5.24 -7.74
C ASP A 149 8.66 -4.08 -6.89
N VAL A 150 7.92 -4.38 -5.82
CA VAL A 150 7.43 -3.36 -4.89
C VAL A 150 8.60 -2.64 -4.22
N MET A 151 9.63 -3.34 -3.77
CA MET A 151 10.83 -2.72 -3.21
C MET A 151 11.55 -1.81 -4.22
N HIS A 152 11.65 -2.21 -5.49
CA HIS A 152 12.19 -1.34 -6.54
C HIS A 152 11.35 -0.08 -6.77
N ILE A 153 10.01 -0.17 -6.65
CA ILE A 153 9.14 1.02 -6.72
C ILE A 153 9.43 1.95 -5.54
N LEU A 154 9.51 1.40 -4.32
CA LEU A 154 9.84 2.16 -3.11
C LEU A 154 11.21 2.83 -3.19
N ASP A 155 12.23 2.14 -3.70
CA ASP A 155 13.57 2.69 -3.91
C ASP A 155 13.56 3.87 -4.88
N ARG A 156 12.74 3.80 -5.94
CA ARG A 156 12.57 4.93 -6.87
C ARG A 156 11.88 6.12 -6.21
N VAL A 157 10.85 5.88 -5.39
CA VAL A 157 10.18 6.91 -4.58
C VAL A 157 11.19 7.53 -3.61
N ARG A 158 11.89 6.69 -2.82
CA ARG A 158 12.93 7.11 -1.87
C ARG A 158 13.95 8.04 -2.51
N LYS A 159 14.48 7.63 -3.66
CA LYS A 159 15.47 8.41 -4.41
C LYS A 159 14.92 9.77 -4.91
N GLN A 160 13.66 9.80 -5.34
CA GLN A 160 13.04 11.03 -5.83
C GLN A 160 12.77 12.04 -4.70
N ILE A 161 12.38 11.56 -3.51
CA ILE A 161 12.15 12.43 -2.35
C ILE A 161 13.45 12.80 -1.62
N GLY A 162 14.60 12.20 -1.98
CA GLY A 162 15.91 12.46 -1.36
C GLY A 162 16.07 11.82 0.02
N LEU A 163 15.38 10.72 0.31
CA LEU A 163 15.52 9.98 1.56
C LEU A 163 16.71 9.03 1.48
N GLU A 164 17.65 9.16 2.43
CA GLU A 164 18.84 8.31 2.57
C GLU A 164 18.85 7.64 3.94
N TYR A 165 19.13 6.34 3.96
CA TYR A 165 19.29 5.57 5.19
C TYR A 165 20.77 5.43 5.54
N THR A 166 21.41 6.55 5.84
CA THR A 166 22.86 6.67 6.00
C THR A 166 23.52 5.74 7.03
N GLU A 167 22.72 5.14 7.92
CA GLU A 167 23.23 4.20 8.92
C GLU A 167 22.98 2.72 8.57
N LEU A 168 22.34 2.46 7.41
CA LEU A 168 22.00 1.12 6.93
C LEU A 168 22.68 0.79 5.60
N GLU A 169 23.29 1.78 4.94
CA GLU A 169 24.04 1.67 3.68
C GLU A 169 25.58 1.69 3.94
#